data_43ad1f647b8c1c0cc3c01ab4dd5b47c7
#
_entry.id   43ad1f647b8c1c0cc3c01ab4dd5b47c7
#
_cell.length_a   1.000
_cell.length_b   1.000
_cell.length_c   1.000
_cell.angle_alpha   90.00
_cell.angle_beta   90.00
_cell.angle_gamma   90.00
#
_symmetry.space_group_name_H-M   'P 1'
#
loop_
_entity.id
_entity.type
_entity.pdbx_description
1 polymer ?
#
loop_
_entity_poly.entity_id
_entity_poly.type
_entity_poly.pdbx_seq_one_letter_code
_entity_poly.pdbx_strand_id
1 'polypeptide(L)'
;MNSRRKFLTDVVKTSAFLPFYNRFGDQLFSNDTIIEDIQILKVSGPFTREHSGFNRQHQSHANDIYEELRPDVYVDRPNSPPGTYTLNHIYLKIITRGGIEGLYGEIEHSLVEPILKQLKPFLIGKDALAGEKLWDQMYRGNRHARAGHYMMAISAVDNCLWDIRGKYFKAPVYELLGGPTRSKAQVYGSCLGFSIEKGIVGPRAKQLFDQGFTHQKWFTAYGPGDGTQGMIRNIELVEELRTSLGEDARIMFDAYMAWDVTYAIRWCNAVEKYHPYWLEEAFTPEHLESFRLLSEKTTVPIATGEHFYSRWEVQNFLKADAIKIIQADPEWCGGVSELTKICTLATAFGAKVIPHGHSIHAALHVVLSQSPEVCPLVEYLINHVPYKMHFQKEKFVTQNGFLPLPTKAGFGIEFDDSTVEKIEVLV
;
A
#
# COMPACT_ATOMS: atom_id res chain seq x y z
N MET A 1 45.71 -38.67 19.29
CA MET A 1 44.56 -38.64 18.35
C MET A 1 43.34 -39.43 18.81
N ASN A 2 43.20 -39.80 20.07
CA ASN A 2 42.09 -40.66 20.56
C ASN A 2 41.03 -39.96 21.42
N SER A 3 41.16 -38.65 21.66
CA SER A 3 40.23 -37.93 22.59
C SER A 3 38.97 -37.40 21.94
N ARG A 4 39.01 -37.00 20.65
CA ARG A 4 37.87 -36.46 19.93
C ARG A 4 36.81 -37.48 19.48
N ARG A 5 37.24 -38.73 19.22
CA ARG A 5 36.30 -39.80 18.85
C ARG A 5 35.50 -40.32 20.03
N LYS A 6 36.04 -40.27 21.26
CA LYS A 6 35.34 -40.72 22.47
C LYS A 6 34.25 -39.73 22.87
N PHE A 7 34.47 -38.40 22.69
CA PHE A 7 33.51 -37.36 23.00
C PHE A 7 32.27 -37.45 22.07
N LEU A 8 32.44 -37.75 20.80
CA LEU A 8 31.32 -37.86 19.85
C LEU A 8 30.50 -39.15 20.05
N THR A 9 31.08 -40.22 20.56
CA THR A 9 30.35 -41.46 20.87
C THR A 9 29.61 -41.42 22.20
N ASP A 10 30.03 -40.60 23.17
CA ASP A 10 29.33 -40.45 24.45
C ASP A 10 28.13 -39.47 24.33
N VAL A 11 28.15 -38.51 23.41
CA VAL A 11 27.02 -37.60 23.13
C VAL A 11 25.85 -38.33 22.46
N VAL A 12 26.08 -39.42 21.76
CA VAL A 12 25.02 -40.22 21.10
C VAL A 12 24.29 -41.17 22.06
N LYS A 13 24.80 -41.36 23.30
CA LYS A 13 24.20 -42.30 24.26
C LYS A 13 23.31 -41.68 25.33
N THR A 14 23.12 -40.36 25.33
CA THR A 14 22.13 -39.74 26.24
C THR A 14 20.79 -39.59 25.52
N SER A 15 19.92 -40.55 25.71
CA SER A 15 18.52 -40.63 25.26
C SER A 15 17.60 -39.46 25.62
N ALA A 16 18.14 -38.37 26.16
CA ALA A 16 17.40 -37.16 26.51
C ALA A 16 17.24 -36.16 25.34
N PHE A 17 17.97 -36.33 24.23
CA PHE A 17 17.85 -35.43 23.05
C PHE A 17 16.86 -35.90 22.00
N LEU A 18 16.40 -37.13 22.04
CA LEU A 18 15.48 -37.70 21.06
C LEU A 18 14.06 -37.05 21.07
N PRO A 19 13.47 -36.65 22.22
CA PRO A 19 12.18 -35.99 22.19
C PRO A 19 12.21 -34.57 21.58
N PHE A 20 13.35 -33.89 21.70
CA PHE A 20 13.50 -32.53 21.16
C PHE A 20 13.73 -32.56 19.65
N TYR A 21 14.47 -33.54 19.13
CA TYR A 21 14.75 -33.66 17.70
C TYR A 21 13.48 -34.07 16.92
N ASN A 22 12.68 -34.98 17.47
CA ASN A 22 11.39 -35.37 16.85
C ASN A 22 10.37 -34.22 16.86
N ARG A 23 10.33 -33.44 17.93
CA ARG A 23 9.37 -32.32 18.04
C ARG A 23 9.70 -31.15 17.09
N PHE A 24 10.98 -30.90 16.82
CA PHE A 24 11.41 -29.90 15.82
C PHE A 24 11.46 -30.49 14.40
N GLY A 25 11.76 -31.78 14.25
CA GLY A 25 11.80 -32.44 12.95
C GLY A 25 10.40 -32.55 12.33
N ASP A 26 9.40 -32.95 13.11
CA ASP A 26 8.02 -33.08 12.65
C ASP A 26 7.38 -31.71 12.34
N GLN A 27 7.74 -30.63 13.05
CA GLN A 27 7.30 -29.29 12.74
C GLN A 27 7.97 -28.69 11.49
N LEU A 28 9.20 -29.07 11.16
CA LEU A 28 9.92 -28.60 9.98
C LEU A 28 9.46 -29.31 8.68
N PHE A 29 8.67 -30.38 8.76
CA PHE A 29 8.16 -31.17 7.64
C PHE A 29 6.66 -31.47 7.75
N SER A 30 5.88 -30.61 8.43
CA SER A 30 4.43 -30.73 8.43
C SER A 30 3.90 -30.57 7.02
N ASN A 31 3.20 -31.60 6.52
CA ASN A 31 2.48 -31.52 5.24
C ASN A 31 1.33 -30.50 5.28
N ASP A 32 1.00 -29.98 6.46
CA ASP A 32 -0.15 -29.12 6.69
C ASP A 32 -0.03 -27.75 6.02
N THR A 33 1.20 -27.25 5.81
CA THR A 33 1.47 -25.96 5.19
C THR A 33 1.74 -26.02 3.69
N ILE A 34 1.68 -27.22 3.10
CA ILE A 34 1.88 -27.39 1.65
C ILE A 34 0.68 -26.82 0.90
N ILE A 35 0.93 -25.92 -0.04
CA ILE A 35 -0.10 -25.31 -0.90
C ILE A 35 -0.77 -26.40 -1.74
N GLU A 36 -2.08 -26.56 -1.57
CA GLU A 36 -2.91 -27.53 -2.28
C GLU A 36 -3.65 -26.89 -3.45
N ASP A 37 -4.21 -25.70 -3.22
CA ASP A 37 -4.93 -24.96 -4.27
C ASP A 37 -4.76 -23.44 -4.12
N ILE A 38 -4.95 -22.74 -5.24
CA ILE A 38 -4.98 -21.28 -5.34
C ILE A 38 -6.23 -20.91 -6.14
N GLN A 39 -7.09 -20.10 -5.56
CA GLN A 39 -8.36 -19.69 -6.12
C GLN A 39 -8.46 -18.17 -6.20
N ILE A 40 -9.08 -17.68 -7.26
CA ILE A 40 -9.53 -16.30 -7.36
C ILE A 40 -11.03 -16.29 -7.09
N LEU A 41 -11.42 -15.53 -6.09
CA LEU A 41 -12.82 -15.38 -5.69
C LEU A 41 -13.35 -14.05 -6.22
N LYS A 42 -14.43 -14.09 -6.98
CA LYS A 42 -15.24 -12.91 -7.28
C LYS A 42 -16.38 -12.85 -6.28
N VAL A 43 -16.36 -11.83 -5.44
CA VAL A 43 -17.36 -11.56 -4.40
C VAL A 43 -18.28 -10.44 -4.90
N SER A 44 -19.58 -10.67 -4.86
CA SER A 44 -20.60 -9.76 -5.39
C SER A 44 -21.69 -9.52 -4.37
N GLY A 45 -22.27 -8.32 -4.38
CA GLY A 45 -23.40 -7.94 -3.55
C GLY A 45 -23.84 -6.50 -3.78
N PRO A 46 -24.92 -6.05 -3.15
CA PRO A 46 -25.44 -4.70 -3.29
C PRO A 46 -24.55 -3.68 -2.59
N PHE A 47 -24.31 -2.58 -3.22
CA PHE A 47 -23.63 -1.42 -2.68
C PHE A 47 -24.47 -0.17 -2.94
N THR A 48 -24.87 0.52 -1.87
CA THR A 48 -25.61 1.77 -1.99
C THR A 48 -24.64 2.93 -1.89
N ARG A 49 -24.58 3.72 -2.95
CA ARG A 49 -23.84 4.97 -2.99
C ARG A 49 -24.76 6.12 -2.59
N GLU A 50 -24.44 6.77 -1.50
CA GLU A 50 -25.09 8.01 -1.12
C GLU A 50 -24.55 9.19 -1.94
N HIS A 51 -25.37 10.21 -2.11
CA HIS A 51 -24.93 11.47 -2.73
C HIS A 51 -23.91 12.13 -1.80
N SER A 52 -22.66 12.27 -2.24
CA SER A 52 -21.59 12.83 -1.41
C SER A 52 -21.77 14.35 -1.13
N GLY A 53 -22.68 15.02 -1.82
CA GLY A 53 -22.83 16.47 -1.75
C GLY A 53 -21.65 17.27 -2.29
N PHE A 54 -20.69 16.60 -2.98
CA PHE A 54 -19.49 17.21 -3.52
C PHE A 54 -19.38 17.01 -5.01
N ASN A 55 -19.02 18.10 -5.70
CA ASN A 55 -18.51 17.99 -7.04
C ASN A 55 -17.16 17.27 -6.97
N ARG A 56 -17.03 16.16 -7.66
CA ARG A 56 -15.73 15.49 -7.85
C ARG A 56 -14.92 16.32 -8.81
N GLN A 57 -13.66 16.52 -8.41
CA GLN A 57 -12.73 17.20 -9.27
C GLN A 57 -11.94 16.20 -10.11
N HIS A 58 -11.65 16.58 -11.36
CA HIS A 58 -10.57 15.99 -12.11
C HIS A 58 -9.25 16.22 -11.38
N GLN A 59 -8.43 15.19 -11.31
CA GLN A 59 -7.04 15.30 -10.87
C GLN A 59 -6.15 15.45 -12.09
N SER A 60 -5.07 16.18 -11.97
CA SER A 60 -4.03 16.20 -12.99
C SER A 60 -3.55 14.76 -13.26
N HIS A 61 -3.22 14.46 -14.49
CA HIS A 61 -2.79 13.13 -14.93
C HIS A 61 -1.67 13.24 -15.96
N ALA A 62 -0.81 12.24 -16.03
CA ALA A 62 0.30 12.19 -16.99
C ALA A 62 -0.14 12.39 -18.46
N ASN A 63 -1.37 12.04 -18.79
CA ASN A 63 -1.95 12.22 -20.14
C ASN A 63 -2.42 13.65 -20.44
N ASP A 64 -2.45 14.56 -19.45
CA ASP A 64 -2.94 15.94 -19.63
C ASP A 64 -2.00 16.82 -20.48
N ILE A 65 -0.87 16.27 -20.90
CA ILE A 65 -0.05 16.87 -21.99
C ILE A 65 -0.80 16.92 -23.31
N TYR A 66 -1.79 16.04 -23.52
CA TYR A 66 -2.65 16.03 -24.71
C TYR A 66 -3.95 16.78 -24.43
N GLU A 67 -4.23 17.83 -25.22
CA GLU A 67 -5.38 18.71 -24.99
C GLU A 67 -6.71 17.93 -25.06
N GLU A 68 -6.84 17.00 -25.99
CA GLU A 68 -8.02 16.17 -26.19
C GLU A 68 -8.30 15.18 -25.05
N LEU A 69 -7.32 14.92 -24.19
CA LEU A 69 -7.46 14.02 -23.04
C LEU A 69 -7.69 14.78 -21.72
N ARG A 70 -7.65 16.11 -21.75
CA ARG A 70 -7.95 16.93 -20.57
C ARG A 70 -9.47 16.99 -20.36
N PRO A 71 -10.00 16.36 -19.32
CA PRO A 71 -11.42 16.51 -18.99
C PRO A 71 -11.66 17.89 -18.38
N ASP A 72 -12.93 18.29 -18.37
CA ASP A 72 -13.34 19.46 -17.60
C ASP A 72 -12.93 19.30 -16.13
N VAL A 73 -12.46 20.38 -15.50
CA VAL A 73 -11.91 20.38 -14.13
C VAL A 73 -12.92 19.88 -13.10
N TYR A 74 -14.20 20.16 -13.32
CA TYR A 74 -15.29 19.68 -12.48
C TYR A 74 -16.13 18.67 -13.24
N VAL A 75 -15.75 17.41 -13.19
CA VAL A 75 -16.55 16.32 -13.74
C VAL A 75 -17.34 15.66 -12.63
N ASP A 76 -18.66 15.87 -12.61
CA ASP A 76 -19.54 14.86 -12.04
C ASP A 76 -19.38 13.61 -12.89
N ARG A 77 -18.74 12.59 -12.35
CA ARG A 77 -18.55 11.34 -13.11
C ARG A 77 -19.92 10.76 -13.42
N PRO A 78 -20.38 10.82 -14.69
CA PRO A 78 -21.73 10.41 -15.05
C PRO A 78 -22.03 8.94 -14.76
N ASN A 79 -20.97 8.14 -14.54
CA ASN A 79 -21.08 6.70 -14.28
C ASN A 79 -21.26 6.32 -12.83
N SER A 80 -21.51 7.27 -11.95
CA SER A 80 -21.65 7.00 -10.51
C SER A 80 -22.71 7.87 -9.83
N PRO A 81 -23.94 7.94 -10.37
CA PRO A 81 -25.03 8.63 -9.67
C PRO A 81 -25.33 7.93 -8.35
N PRO A 82 -26.05 8.60 -7.39
CA PRO A 82 -26.58 7.92 -6.22
C PRO A 82 -27.49 6.75 -6.61
N GLY A 83 -27.42 5.67 -5.85
CA GLY A 83 -28.20 4.47 -6.13
C GLY A 83 -27.58 3.20 -5.60
N THR A 84 -28.29 2.09 -5.79
CA THR A 84 -27.78 0.76 -5.43
C THR A 84 -27.27 0.05 -6.68
N TYR A 85 -26.06 -0.47 -6.58
CA TYR A 85 -25.35 -1.17 -7.67
C TYR A 85 -24.90 -2.54 -7.20
N THR A 86 -24.70 -3.46 -8.13
CA THR A 86 -23.95 -4.68 -7.84
C THR A 86 -22.46 -4.36 -7.85
N LEU A 87 -21.86 -4.42 -6.67
CA LEU A 87 -20.42 -4.31 -6.51
C LEU A 87 -19.76 -5.67 -6.72
N ASN A 88 -18.58 -5.68 -7.31
CA ASN A 88 -17.79 -6.91 -7.52
C ASN A 88 -16.35 -6.65 -7.10
N HIS A 89 -15.84 -7.45 -6.15
CA HIS A 89 -14.44 -7.43 -5.73
C HIS A 89 -13.77 -8.78 -5.99
N ILE A 90 -12.48 -8.74 -6.27
CA ILE A 90 -11.67 -9.93 -6.51
C ILE A 90 -10.77 -10.18 -5.30
N TYR A 91 -10.76 -11.42 -4.80
CA TYR A 91 -9.91 -11.85 -3.69
C TYR A 91 -9.06 -13.04 -4.12
N LEU A 92 -7.84 -13.11 -3.62
CA LEU A 92 -6.96 -14.26 -3.72
C LEU A 92 -7.15 -15.15 -2.48
N LYS A 93 -7.38 -16.44 -2.70
CA LYS A 93 -7.44 -17.47 -1.66
C LYS A 93 -6.39 -18.54 -1.95
N ILE A 94 -5.54 -18.84 -0.97
CA ILE A 94 -4.59 -19.95 -1.01
C ILE A 94 -4.96 -20.96 0.06
N ILE A 95 -5.06 -22.23 -0.32
CA ILE A 95 -5.49 -23.33 0.54
C ILE A 95 -4.32 -24.27 0.73
N THR A 96 -4.04 -24.65 1.98
CA THR A 96 -3.01 -25.62 2.32
C THR A 96 -3.63 -26.99 2.61
N ARG A 97 -2.85 -28.06 2.52
CA ARG A 97 -3.29 -29.45 2.82
C ARG A 97 -3.83 -29.61 4.25
N GLY A 98 -3.32 -28.85 5.19
CA GLY A 98 -3.83 -28.81 6.58
C GLY A 98 -5.11 -28.01 6.76
N GLY A 99 -5.70 -27.49 5.68
CA GLY A 99 -6.94 -26.71 5.72
C GLY A 99 -6.76 -25.25 6.18
N ILE A 100 -5.52 -24.74 6.24
CA ILE A 100 -5.30 -23.32 6.50
C ILE A 100 -5.59 -22.57 5.21
N GLU A 101 -6.48 -21.59 5.28
CA GLU A 101 -6.87 -20.75 4.16
C GLU A 101 -6.31 -19.33 4.36
N GLY A 102 -5.40 -18.91 3.49
CA GLY A 102 -5.01 -17.50 3.35
C GLY A 102 -6.02 -16.77 2.46
N LEU A 103 -6.37 -15.55 2.84
CA LEU A 103 -7.28 -14.69 2.08
C LEU A 103 -6.69 -13.28 2.01
N TYR A 104 -6.61 -12.72 0.80
CA TYR A 104 -6.15 -11.35 0.60
C TYR A 104 -6.90 -10.65 -0.54
N GLY A 105 -7.19 -9.37 -0.38
CA GLY A 105 -7.89 -8.52 -1.35
C GLY A 105 -8.60 -7.34 -0.68
N GLU A 106 -9.22 -6.53 -1.46
CA GLU A 106 -9.45 -6.59 -2.90
C GLU A 106 -8.15 -6.58 -3.70
N ILE A 107 -8.04 -7.38 -4.75
CA ILE A 107 -6.95 -7.32 -5.74
C ILE A 107 -7.49 -6.88 -7.10
N GLU A 108 -6.65 -6.33 -7.94
CA GLU A 108 -7.04 -5.90 -9.28
C GLU A 108 -7.36 -7.08 -10.20
N HIS A 109 -8.36 -6.92 -11.07
CA HIS A 109 -8.74 -7.96 -12.03
C HIS A 109 -7.61 -8.32 -13.00
N SER A 110 -6.73 -7.36 -13.32
CA SER A 110 -5.54 -7.55 -14.16
C SER A 110 -4.55 -8.59 -13.63
N LEU A 111 -4.62 -8.92 -12.33
CA LEU A 111 -3.74 -9.88 -11.66
C LEU A 111 -4.24 -11.34 -11.80
N VAL A 112 -5.48 -11.54 -12.21
CA VAL A 112 -6.09 -12.89 -12.30
C VAL A 112 -5.28 -13.81 -13.21
N GLU A 113 -4.96 -13.36 -14.40
CA GLU A 113 -4.22 -14.17 -15.36
C GLU A 113 -2.76 -14.45 -14.93
N PRO A 114 -1.95 -13.46 -14.52
CA PRO A 114 -0.63 -13.74 -13.95
C PRO A 114 -0.66 -14.73 -12.78
N ILE A 115 -1.61 -14.61 -11.86
CA ILE A 115 -1.73 -15.52 -10.72
C ILE A 115 -2.08 -16.94 -11.19
N LEU A 116 -3.14 -17.10 -11.98
CA LEU A 116 -3.65 -18.42 -12.35
C LEU A 116 -2.77 -19.13 -13.36
N LYS A 117 -2.18 -18.42 -14.33
CA LYS A 117 -1.43 -19.04 -15.44
C LYS A 117 0.07 -19.14 -15.19
N GLN A 118 0.65 -18.24 -14.38
CA GLN A 118 2.09 -18.22 -14.17
C GLN A 118 2.51 -18.61 -12.74
N LEU A 119 1.83 -18.08 -11.71
CA LEU A 119 2.21 -18.33 -10.32
C LEU A 119 1.61 -19.61 -9.74
N LYS A 120 0.32 -19.87 -9.94
CA LYS A 120 -0.36 -21.07 -9.42
C LYS A 120 0.36 -22.39 -9.79
N PRO A 121 0.69 -22.66 -11.07
CA PRO A 121 1.36 -23.93 -11.44
C PRO A 121 2.71 -24.12 -10.76
N PHE A 122 3.40 -23.04 -10.48
CA PHE A 122 4.68 -23.05 -9.78
C PHE A 122 4.53 -23.26 -8.27
N LEU A 123 3.49 -22.68 -7.65
CA LEU A 123 3.31 -22.64 -6.19
C LEU A 123 2.69 -23.92 -5.61
N ILE A 124 1.85 -24.62 -6.38
CA ILE A 124 1.25 -25.90 -5.92
C ILE A 124 2.34 -26.88 -5.49
N GLY A 125 2.12 -27.51 -4.32
CA GLY A 125 3.07 -28.45 -3.72
C GLY A 125 4.25 -27.80 -2.97
N LYS A 126 4.32 -26.46 -2.90
CA LYS A 126 5.33 -25.73 -2.12
C LYS A 126 4.85 -25.48 -0.70
N ASP A 127 5.79 -25.32 0.22
CA ASP A 127 5.49 -24.94 1.60
C ASP A 127 5.19 -23.43 1.70
N ALA A 128 3.98 -23.07 2.12
CA ALA A 128 3.53 -21.69 2.28
C ALA A 128 4.34 -20.90 3.33
N LEU A 129 4.99 -21.56 4.29
CA LEU A 129 5.82 -20.90 5.29
C LEU A 129 7.20 -20.52 4.76
N ALA A 130 7.63 -21.06 3.61
CA ALA A 130 8.92 -20.75 2.99
C ALA A 130 8.89 -19.43 2.18
N GLY A 131 8.24 -18.38 2.71
CA GLY A 131 7.91 -17.14 2.00
C GLY A 131 9.09 -16.48 1.29
N GLU A 132 10.25 -16.32 1.96
CA GLU A 132 11.43 -15.72 1.32
C GLU A 132 11.90 -16.50 0.09
N LYS A 133 11.93 -17.83 0.19
CA LYS A 133 12.28 -18.70 -0.93
C LYS A 133 11.25 -18.59 -2.07
N LEU A 134 9.96 -18.59 -1.75
CA LEU A 134 8.89 -18.47 -2.74
C LEU A 134 8.94 -17.11 -3.43
N TRP A 135 9.13 -16.03 -2.66
CA TRP A 135 9.26 -14.68 -3.19
C TRP A 135 10.42 -14.59 -4.20
N ASP A 136 11.63 -15.03 -3.81
CA ASP A 136 12.81 -14.98 -4.70
C ASP A 136 12.61 -15.84 -5.96
N GLN A 137 11.97 -17.01 -5.81
CA GLN A 137 11.68 -17.87 -6.95
C GLN A 137 10.64 -17.29 -7.90
N MET A 138 9.56 -16.66 -7.40
CA MET A 138 8.58 -15.96 -8.22
C MET A 138 9.23 -14.78 -8.96
N TYR A 139 10.03 -13.98 -8.26
CA TYR A 139 10.77 -12.85 -8.84
C TYR A 139 11.73 -13.27 -9.95
N ARG A 140 12.42 -14.41 -9.81
CA ARG A 140 13.37 -14.95 -10.80
C ARG A 140 12.67 -15.75 -11.90
N GLY A 141 11.51 -16.30 -11.63
CA GLY A 141 10.80 -17.23 -12.50
C GLY A 141 10.45 -16.66 -13.88
N ASN A 142 10.10 -15.37 -13.92
CA ASN A 142 9.87 -14.68 -15.18
C ASN A 142 10.89 -13.56 -15.39
N ARG A 143 11.85 -13.80 -16.30
CA ARG A 143 12.93 -12.83 -16.58
C ARG A 143 12.47 -11.54 -17.26
N HIS A 144 11.24 -11.49 -17.77
CA HIS A 144 10.67 -10.32 -18.49
C HIS A 144 9.68 -9.51 -17.64
N ALA A 145 9.32 -9.96 -16.43
CA ALA A 145 8.21 -9.42 -15.69
C ALA A 145 8.59 -9.20 -14.21
N ARG A 146 9.37 -8.15 -13.93
CA ARG A 146 9.78 -7.74 -12.59
C ARG A 146 9.17 -6.41 -12.17
N ALA A 147 8.14 -5.96 -12.88
CA ALA A 147 7.42 -4.72 -12.66
C ALA A 147 5.96 -4.90 -13.10
N GLY A 148 5.12 -3.90 -12.84
CA GLY A 148 3.73 -3.88 -13.27
C GLY A 148 2.92 -5.07 -12.74
N HIS A 149 1.93 -5.50 -13.48
CA HIS A 149 0.96 -6.50 -13.03
C HIS A 149 1.57 -7.83 -12.54
N TYR A 150 2.74 -8.22 -13.05
CA TYR A 150 3.38 -9.44 -12.55
C TYR A 150 3.95 -9.26 -11.14
N MET A 151 4.60 -8.11 -10.85
CA MET A 151 5.05 -7.81 -9.49
C MET A 151 3.86 -7.63 -8.54
N MET A 152 2.80 -6.99 -8.99
CA MET A 152 1.55 -6.87 -8.23
C MET A 152 0.94 -8.24 -7.94
N ALA A 153 1.01 -9.20 -8.88
CA ALA A 153 0.61 -10.59 -8.65
C ALA A 153 1.49 -11.29 -7.60
N ILE A 154 2.82 -11.06 -7.63
CA ILE A 154 3.73 -11.51 -6.56
C ILE A 154 3.33 -10.90 -5.22
N SER A 155 3.00 -9.61 -5.19
CA SER A 155 2.54 -8.92 -3.97
C SER A 155 1.30 -9.56 -3.38
N ALA A 156 0.28 -9.83 -4.20
CA ALA A 156 -0.95 -10.47 -3.77
C ALA A 156 -0.68 -11.87 -3.17
N VAL A 157 0.18 -12.66 -3.82
CA VAL A 157 0.58 -13.99 -3.32
C VAL A 157 1.37 -13.86 -2.02
N ASP A 158 2.36 -12.97 -1.93
CA ASP A 158 3.16 -12.76 -0.72
C ASP A 158 2.28 -12.34 0.47
N ASN A 159 1.38 -11.39 0.26
CA ASN A 159 0.43 -10.96 1.28
C ASN A 159 -0.48 -12.12 1.74
N CYS A 160 -0.98 -12.93 0.81
CA CYS A 160 -1.79 -14.10 1.14
C CYS A 160 -0.98 -15.16 1.92
N LEU A 161 0.31 -15.35 1.61
CA LEU A 161 1.21 -16.23 2.37
C LEU A 161 1.49 -15.68 3.78
N TRP A 162 1.54 -14.36 3.96
CA TRP A 162 1.63 -13.74 5.29
C TRP A 162 0.36 -13.94 6.10
N ASP A 163 -0.82 -13.95 5.48
CA ASP A 163 -2.08 -14.29 6.14
C ASP A 163 -2.08 -15.75 6.61
N ILE A 164 -1.65 -16.71 5.76
CA ILE A 164 -1.46 -18.11 6.16
C ILE A 164 -0.52 -18.22 7.35
N ARG A 165 0.63 -17.53 7.30
CA ARG A 165 1.62 -17.55 8.36
C ARG A 165 1.04 -17.02 9.67
N GLY A 166 0.29 -15.91 9.62
CA GLY A 166 -0.42 -15.36 10.77
C GLY A 166 -1.41 -16.35 11.35
N LYS A 167 -2.21 -17.00 10.53
CA LYS A 167 -3.18 -18.02 10.95
C LYS A 167 -2.51 -19.28 11.52
N TYR A 168 -1.43 -19.73 10.91
CA TYR A 168 -0.64 -20.87 11.40
C TYR A 168 -0.06 -20.62 12.78
N PHE A 169 0.55 -19.45 13.01
CA PHE A 169 1.13 -19.07 14.31
C PHE A 169 0.12 -18.43 15.27
N LYS A 170 -1.15 -18.24 14.84
CA LYS A 170 -2.24 -17.62 15.61
C LYS A 170 -1.90 -16.21 16.09
N ALA A 171 -1.26 -15.42 15.26
CA ALA A 171 -0.83 -14.06 15.54
C ALA A 171 -1.16 -13.12 14.39
N PRO A 172 -1.45 -11.83 14.66
CA PRO A 172 -1.49 -10.81 13.63
C PRO A 172 -0.14 -10.67 12.89
N VAL A 173 -0.17 -10.28 11.62
CA VAL A 173 1.06 -10.19 10.82
C VAL A 173 2.09 -9.25 11.45
N TYR A 174 1.69 -8.12 12.02
CA TYR A 174 2.63 -7.18 12.65
C TYR A 174 3.41 -7.80 13.81
N GLU A 175 2.85 -8.73 14.57
CA GLU A 175 3.56 -9.45 15.64
C GLU A 175 4.65 -10.35 15.08
N LEU A 176 4.36 -11.06 13.98
CA LEU A 176 5.35 -11.90 13.30
C LEU A 176 6.50 -11.08 12.67
N LEU A 177 6.25 -9.80 12.39
CA LEU A 177 7.25 -8.84 11.92
C LEU A 177 8.05 -8.19 13.07
N GLY A 178 7.77 -8.54 14.32
CA GLY A 178 8.47 -8.02 15.51
C GLY A 178 7.80 -6.83 16.19
N GLY A 179 6.58 -6.45 15.77
CA GLY A 179 5.78 -5.41 16.41
C GLY A 179 4.95 -5.92 17.61
N PRO A 180 4.05 -5.08 18.18
CA PRO A 180 3.81 -3.71 17.76
C PRO A 180 4.84 -2.72 18.32
N THR A 181 5.21 -1.72 17.57
CA THR A 181 6.06 -0.60 18.03
C THR A 181 5.25 0.53 18.68
N ARG A 182 3.93 0.48 18.53
CA ARG A 182 2.97 1.48 19.04
C ARG A 182 1.58 0.86 19.20
N SER A 183 0.72 1.46 20.03
CA SER A 183 -0.63 0.96 20.33
C SER A 183 -1.70 1.33 19.29
N LYS A 184 -1.38 2.22 18.36
CA LYS A 184 -2.25 2.69 17.29
C LYS A 184 -1.42 3.34 16.18
N ALA A 185 -1.87 3.29 14.94
CA ALA A 185 -1.23 3.95 13.81
C ALA A 185 -1.91 5.28 13.51
N GLN A 186 -1.12 6.35 13.38
CA GLN A 186 -1.62 7.62 12.88
C GLN A 186 -1.87 7.52 11.37
N VAL A 187 -2.99 8.07 10.91
CA VAL A 187 -3.31 8.11 9.48
C VAL A 187 -3.21 9.53 8.94
N TYR A 188 -2.97 9.64 7.64
CA TYR A 188 -3.31 10.85 6.91
C TYR A 188 -4.53 10.61 6.02
N GLY A 189 -5.41 11.61 5.94
CA GLY A 189 -6.57 11.56 5.08
C GLY A 189 -6.18 11.90 3.65
N SER A 190 -6.28 10.93 2.74
CA SER A 190 -6.08 11.15 1.32
C SER A 190 -7.39 11.56 0.67
N CYS A 191 -7.42 12.79 0.14
CA CYS A 191 -8.60 13.47 -0.37
C CYS A 191 -8.80 13.26 -1.88
N LEU A 192 -8.50 12.05 -2.37
CA LEU A 192 -8.66 11.66 -3.76
C LEU A 192 -10.13 11.86 -4.21
N GLY A 193 -10.34 12.67 -5.25
CA GLY A 193 -11.65 12.96 -5.83
C GLY A 193 -12.46 14.03 -5.09
N PHE A 194 -11.93 14.66 -4.04
CA PHE A 194 -12.56 15.83 -3.43
C PHE A 194 -12.33 17.08 -4.28
N SER A 195 -13.31 18.00 -4.28
CA SER A 195 -13.19 19.30 -4.96
C SER A 195 -12.10 20.15 -4.29
N ILE A 196 -11.26 20.77 -5.11
CA ILE A 196 -10.29 21.80 -4.71
C ILE A 196 -10.75 23.21 -5.11
N GLU A 197 -12.02 23.38 -5.44
CA GLU A 197 -12.60 24.67 -5.80
C GLU A 197 -12.49 25.67 -4.64
N LYS A 198 -12.10 26.89 -4.99
CA LYS A 198 -11.95 27.99 -4.02
C LYS A 198 -13.25 28.24 -3.26
N GLY A 199 -13.17 28.32 -1.94
CA GLY A 199 -14.31 28.45 -1.05
C GLY A 199 -15.03 27.14 -0.70
N ILE A 200 -14.70 26.02 -1.38
CA ILE A 200 -15.20 24.67 -1.06
C ILE A 200 -14.13 23.86 -0.33
N VAL A 201 -12.89 23.93 -0.78
CA VAL A 201 -11.79 23.11 -0.24
C VAL A 201 -11.48 23.45 1.23
N GLY A 202 -11.41 24.74 1.59
CA GLY A 202 -11.09 25.17 2.94
C GLY A 202 -12.06 24.65 4.01
N PRO A 203 -13.39 24.90 3.89
CA PRO A 203 -14.39 24.35 4.81
C PRO A 203 -14.35 22.81 4.90
N ARG A 204 -14.12 22.12 3.78
CA ARG A 204 -14.00 20.66 3.76
C ARG A 204 -12.76 20.18 4.51
N ALA A 205 -11.63 20.80 4.26
CA ALA A 205 -10.38 20.48 4.95
C ALA A 205 -10.52 20.69 6.46
N LYS A 206 -11.17 21.80 6.87
CA LYS A 206 -11.45 22.07 8.29
C LYS A 206 -12.35 21.00 8.92
N GLN A 207 -13.39 20.57 8.22
CA GLN A 207 -14.26 19.48 8.67
C GLN A 207 -13.49 18.18 8.91
N LEU A 208 -12.59 17.80 7.98
CA LEU A 208 -11.75 16.62 8.11
C LEU A 208 -10.75 16.77 9.26
N PHE A 209 -10.18 17.95 9.43
CA PHE A 209 -9.28 18.25 10.55
C PHE A 209 -9.98 18.06 11.91
N ASP A 210 -11.22 18.54 12.03
CA ASP A 210 -12.02 18.39 13.25
C ASP A 210 -12.43 16.94 13.53
N GLN A 211 -12.44 16.08 12.51
CA GLN A 211 -12.59 14.62 12.62
C GLN A 211 -11.29 13.89 13.00
N GLY A 212 -10.19 14.64 13.16
CA GLY A 212 -8.88 14.11 13.57
C GLY A 212 -7.88 13.88 12.44
N PHE A 213 -8.24 14.16 11.17
CA PHE A 213 -7.29 14.10 10.05
C PHE A 213 -6.39 15.34 10.05
N THR A 214 -5.46 15.40 10.99
CA THR A 214 -4.47 16.50 11.11
C THR A 214 -3.42 16.49 10.01
N HIS A 215 -3.30 15.37 9.30
CA HIS A 215 -2.49 15.17 8.12
C HIS A 215 -3.43 14.92 6.94
N GLN A 216 -3.32 15.73 5.87
CA GLN A 216 -4.21 15.65 4.72
C GLN A 216 -3.44 15.74 3.42
N LYS A 217 -3.70 14.82 2.47
CA LYS A 217 -3.16 14.86 1.11
C LYS A 217 -4.25 15.31 0.13
N TRP A 218 -3.95 16.36 -0.62
CA TRP A 218 -4.82 16.97 -1.61
C TRP A 218 -4.21 16.84 -3.01
N PHE A 219 -5.06 16.67 -4.00
CA PHE A 219 -4.64 16.42 -5.37
C PHE A 219 -4.74 17.69 -6.19
N THR A 220 -3.70 17.99 -6.98
CA THR A 220 -3.75 19.12 -7.92
C THR A 220 -4.59 18.76 -9.15
N ALA A 221 -5.15 19.77 -9.81
CA ALA A 221 -5.93 19.55 -11.03
C ALA A 221 -5.27 20.14 -12.29
N TYR A 222 -4.19 20.88 -12.11
CA TYR A 222 -3.55 21.63 -13.20
C TYR A 222 -2.11 21.22 -13.37
N GLY A 223 -1.64 21.28 -14.61
CA GLY A 223 -0.27 20.98 -14.98
C GLY A 223 0.32 22.01 -15.96
N PRO A 224 1.49 21.72 -16.56
CA PRO A 224 2.17 22.62 -17.51
C PRO A 224 1.29 23.10 -18.66
N GLY A 225 0.39 22.23 -19.15
CA GLY A 225 -0.52 22.52 -20.25
C GLY A 225 -1.58 23.57 -19.95
N ASP A 226 -1.87 23.84 -18.67
CA ASP A 226 -2.84 24.84 -18.22
C ASP A 226 -2.22 26.23 -18.08
N GLY A 227 -0.94 26.36 -18.37
CA GLY A 227 -0.20 27.61 -18.39
C GLY A 227 -0.16 28.34 -17.03
N THR A 228 -0.10 29.68 -17.10
CA THR A 228 0.04 30.51 -15.90
C THR A 228 -1.20 30.45 -15.00
N GLN A 229 -2.40 30.31 -15.58
CA GLN A 229 -3.64 30.28 -14.78
C GLN A 229 -3.74 28.98 -13.98
N GLY A 230 -3.38 27.83 -14.54
CA GLY A 230 -3.32 26.55 -13.82
C GLY A 230 -2.32 26.62 -12.67
N MET A 231 -1.13 27.21 -12.89
CA MET A 231 -0.14 27.43 -11.83
C MET A 231 -0.72 28.28 -10.69
N ILE A 232 -1.38 29.37 -11.00
CA ILE A 232 -2.00 30.25 -9.99
C ILE A 232 -3.03 29.46 -9.18
N ARG A 233 -3.88 28.66 -9.83
CA ARG A 233 -4.90 27.86 -9.15
C ARG A 233 -4.30 26.80 -8.20
N ASN A 234 -3.23 26.14 -8.61
CA ASN A 234 -2.53 25.20 -7.73
C ASN A 234 -1.85 25.89 -6.54
N ILE A 235 -1.40 27.14 -6.67
CA ILE A 235 -0.85 27.93 -5.56
C ILE A 235 -1.98 28.40 -4.63
N GLU A 236 -3.09 28.90 -5.17
CA GLU A 236 -4.29 29.30 -4.39
C GLU A 236 -4.82 28.14 -3.53
N LEU A 237 -4.78 26.89 -4.04
CA LEU A 237 -5.16 25.71 -3.27
C LEU A 237 -4.30 25.59 -1.99
N VAL A 238 -2.99 25.72 -2.10
CA VAL A 238 -2.08 25.65 -0.95
C VAL A 238 -2.36 26.76 0.05
N GLU A 239 -2.55 27.97 -0.43
CA GLU A 239 -2.85 29.15 0.39
C GLU A 239 -4.16 28.98 1.16
N GLU A 240 -5.24 28.55 0.49
CA GLU A 240 -6.55 28.37 1.12
C GLU A 240 -6.51 27.26 2.19
N LEU A 241 -5.86 26.13 1.88
CA LEU A 241 -5.71 25.03 2.83
C LEU A 241 -4.91 25.49 4.07
N ARG A 242 -3.79 26.18 3.89
CA ARG A 242 -2.98 26.66 5.00
C ARG A 242 -3.74 27.70 5.84
N THR A 243 -4.47 28.59 5.20
CA THR A 243 -5.29 29.59 5.88
C THR A 243 -6.42 28.94 6.69
N SER A 244 -7.06 27.91 6.15
CA SER A 244 -8.18 27.22 6.78
C SER A 244 -7.76 26.32 7.94
N LEU A 245 -6.60 25.68 7.84
CA LEU A 245 -6.14 24.66 8.77
C LEU A 245 -5.13 25.17 9.82
N GLY A 246 -4.48 26.32 9.57
CA GLY A 246 -3.42 26.84 10.44
C GLY A 246 -2.11 26.04 10.34
N GLU A 247 -1.14 26.38 11.18
CA GLU A 247 0.23 25.82 11.13
C GLU A 247 0.35 24.40 11.68
N ASP A 248 -0.58 23.94 12.49
CA ASP A 248 -0.54 22.61 13.11
C ASP A 248 -0.86 21.48 12.12
N ALA A 249 -1.53 21.80 11.02
CA ALA A 249 -1.85 20.82 10.00
C ALA A 249 -0.64 20.45 9.12
N ARG A 250 -0.51 19.18 8.79
CA ARG A 250 0.44 18.67 7.80
C ARG A 250 -0.30 18.48 6.48
N ILE A 251 0.01 19.33 5.50
CA ILE A 251 -0.70 19.39 4.22
C ILE A 251 0.24 18.88 3.13
N MET A 252 -0.18 17.85 2.43
CA MET A 252 0.54 17.22 1.35
C MET A 252 -0.18 17.46 0.03
N PHE A 253 0.59 17.47 -1.05
CA PHE A 253 0.07 17.70 -2.40
C PHE A 253 0.55 16.61 -3.35
N ASP A 254 -0.37 16.10 -4.13
CA ASP A 254 -0.14 15.05 -5.11
C ASP A 254 -0.36 15.61 -6.52
N ALA A 255 0.67 15.51 -7.35
CA ALA A 255 0.63 15.99 -8.74
C ALA A 255 0.32 14.87 -9.74
N TYR A 256 0.18 13.63 -9.28
CA TYR A 256 -0.28 12.47 -10.04
C TYR A 256 0.47 12.29 -11.38
N MET A 257 1.79 12.48 -11.33
CA MET A 257 2.73 12.33 -12.47
C MET A 257 2.49 13.30 -13.65
N ALA A 258 1.78 14.41 -13.43
CA ALA A 258 1.33 15.30 -14.51
C ALA A 258 2.28 16.45 -14.83
N TRP A 259 3.35 16.66 -14.06
CA TRP A 259 4.18 17.85 -14.17
C TRP A 259 5.51 17.59 -14.89
N ASP A 260 6.10 18.69 -15.40
CA ASP A 260 7.50 18.74 -15.77
C ASP A 260 8.37 19.38 -14.67
N VAL A 261 9.68 19.21 -14.78
CA VAL A 261 10.62 19.67 -13.75
C VAL A 261 10.60 21.19 -13.58
N THR A 262 10.39 21.94 -14.65
CA THR A 262 10.34 23.41 -14.60
C THR A 262 9.09 23.87 -13.86
N TYR A 263 7.95 23.26 -14.14
CA TYR A 263 6.70 23.56 -13.46
C TYR A 263 6.79 23.20 -11.98
N ALA A 264 7.29 22.03 -11.64
CA ALA A 264 7.44 21.57 -10.25
C ALA A 264 8.36 22.51 -9.43
N ILE A 265 9.51 22.89 -9.96
CA ILE A 265 10.43 23.84 -9.27
C ILE A 265 9.75 25.19 -9.05
N ARG A 266 9.04 25.73 -10.07
CA ARG A 266 8.35 27.01 -9.94
C ARG A 266 7.24 26.96 -8.89
N TRP A 267 6.45 25.88 -8.88
CA TRP A 267 5.39 25.67 -7.91
C TRP A 267 5.96 25.56 -6.49
N CYS A 268 6.94 24.68 -6.27
CA CYS A 268 7.59 24.51 -4.97
C CYS A 268 8.11 25.84 -4.40
N ASN A 269 8.81 26.63 -5.22
CA ASN A 269 9.35 27.93 -4.79
C ASN A 269 8.23 28.92 -4.43
N ALA A 270 7.09 28.87 -5.12
CA ALA A 270 5.96 29.76 -4.84
C ALA A 270 5.21 29.40 -3.55
N VAL A 271 5.17 28.10 -3.20
CA VAL A 271 4.40 27.60 -2.04
C VAL A 271 5.26 27.32 -0.80
N GLU A 272 6.59 27.40 -0.89
CA GLU A 272 7.52 27.15 0.21
C GLU A 272 7.12 27.85 1.50
N LYS A 273 6.70 29.11 1.43
CA LYS A 273 6.22 29.92 2.56
C LYS A 273 4.99 29.37 3.29
N TYR A 274 4.28 28.43 2.68
CA TYR A 274 3.13 27.76 3.28
C TYR A 274 3.50 26.40 3.89
N HIS A 275 4.77 26.02 3.87
CA HIS A 275 5.31 24.81 4.47
C HIS A 275 4.55 23.52 4.09
N PRO A 276 4.45 23.14 2.78
CA PRO A 276 3.93 21.85 2.39
C PRO A 276 4.70 20.71 3.07
N TYR A 277 4.00 19.70 3.53
CA TYR A 277 4.64 18.56 4.20
C TYR A 277 5.39 17.67 3.20
N TRP A 278 4.85 17.50 1.98
CA TRP A 278 5.57 17.03 0.79
C TRP A 278 4.83 17.39 -0.51
N LEU A 279 5.55 17.29 -1.63
CA LEU A 279 5.02 17.14 -2.98
C LEU A 279 5.22 15.70 -3.42
N GLU A 280 4.14 15.06 -3.85
CA GLU A 280 4.06 13.66 -4.28
C GLU A 280 3.97 13.57 -5.79
N GLU A 281 4.65 12.57 -6.37
CA GLU A 281 4.56 12.15 -7.77
C GLU A 281 4.51 13.29 -8.80
N ALA A 282 5.46 14.23 -8.71
CA ALA A 282 5.56 15.30 -9.71
C ALA A 282 5.75 14.75 -11.13
N PHE A 283 6.46 13.63 -11.27
CA PHE A 283 6.83 12.99 -12.55
C PHE A 283 6.59 11.50 -12.50
N THR A 284 6.55 10.85 -13.68
CA THR A 284 6.58 9.38 -13.75
C THR A 284 7.92 8.82 -13.22
N PRO A 285 7.92 7.57 -12.68
CA PRO A 285 9.09 6.99 -11.99
C PRO A 285 10.38 6.93 -12.83
N GLU A 286 10.26 6.89 -14.15
CA GLU A 286 11.41 6.83 -15.08
C GLU A 286 12.25 8.10 -15.05
N HIS A 287 11.72 9.23 -14.55
CA HIS A 287 12.39 10.53 -14.53
C HIS A 287 13.24 10.78 -13.27
N LEU A 288 14.07 9.80 -12.86
CA LEU A 288 14.94 9.90 -11.69
C LEU A 288 15.73 11.23 -11.64
N GLU A 289 16.32 11.64 -12.77
CA GLU A 289 17.11 12.88 -12.81
C GLU A 289 16.26 14.15 -12.61
N SER A 290 14.98 14.12 -13.01
CA SER A 290 14.05 15.22 -12.72
C SER A 290 13.72 15.30 -11.22
N PHE A 291 13.51 14.15 -10.56
CA PHE A 291 13.34 14.09 -9.11
C PHE A 291 14.59 14.60 -8.37
N ARG A 292 15.78 14.18 -8.79
CA ARG A 292 17.05 14.65 -8.23
C ARG A 292 17.21 16.17 -8.37
N LEU A 293 16.98 16.70 -9.58
CA LEU A 293 17.06 18.13 -9.83
C LEU A 293 16.03 18.92 -9.01
N LEU A 294 14.79 18.41 -8.89
CA LEU A 294 13.76 19.03 -8.06
C LEU A 294 14.19 19.05 -6.58
N SER A 295 14.67 17.92 -6.05
CA SER A 295 15.16 17.82 -4.68
C SER A 295 16.30 18.82 -4.37
N GLU A 296 17.18 19.09 -5.34
CA GLU A 296 18.26 20.08 -5.20
C GLU A 296 17.77 21.54 -5.25
N LYS A 297 16.60 21.81 -5.83
CA LYS A 297 16.09 23.16 -6.11
C LYS A 297 14.96 23.62 -5.21
N THR A 298 14.53 22.80 -4.26
CA THR A 298 13.43 23.11 -3.34
C THR A 298 13.74 22.64 -1.92
N THR A 299 13.15 23.31 -0.95
CA THR A 299 13.10 22.85 0.45
C THR A 299 11.84 22.03 0.75
N VAL A 300 10.87 22.00 -0.16
CA VAL A 300 9.67 21.14 -0.03
C VAL A 300 10.10 19.69 -0.14
N PRO A 301 9.81 18.83 0.87
CA PRO A 301 10.15 17.41 0.78
C PRO A 301 9.48 16.75 -0.41
N ILE A 302 10.20 15.86 -1.10
CA ILE A 302 9.70 15.14 -2.27
C ILE A 302 9.36 13.71 -1.88
N ALA A 303 8.16 13.28 -2.26
CA ALA A 303 7.64 11.93 -2.06
C ALA A 303 7.33 11.28 -3.42
N THR A 304 7.58 10.00 -3.53
CA THR A 304 7.13 9.14 -4.63
C THR A 304 7.35 7.68 -4.27
N GLY A 305 6.93 6.78 -5.12
CA GLY A 305 7.29 5.38 -5.05
C GLY A 305 6.14 4.42 -4.91
N GLU A 306 4.89 4.86 -5.01
CA GLU A 306 3.77 3.94 -5.09
C GLU A 306 3.93 3.01 -6.31
N HIS A 307 4.45 3.52 -7.42
CA HIS A 307 4.76 2.78 -8.64
C HIS A 307 6.17 2.15 -8.66
N PHE A 308 6.84 2.02 -7.53
CA PHE A 308 8.11 1.28 -7.43
C PHE A 308 7.85 -0.21 -7.22
N TYR A 309 8.45 -1.02 -8.07
CA TYR A 309 8.20 -2.47 -8.07
C TYR A 309 9.27 -3.29 -7.37
N SER A 310 10.15 -2.68 -6.59
CA SER A 310 11.10 -3.38 -5.74
C SER A 310 12.04 -2.42 -4.99
N ARG A 311 12.75 -2.97 -3.98
CA ARG A 311 13.84 -2.27 -3.26
C ARG A 311 14.94 -1.72 -4.17
N TRP A 312 15.15 -2.30 -5.37
CA TRP A 312 16.22 -1.85 -6.27
C TRP A 312 15.89 -0.50 -6.93
N GLU A 313 14.65 -0.24 -7.28
CA GLU A 313 14.21 1.09 -7.74
C GLU A 313 14.34 2.09 -6.61
N VAL A 314 13.82 1.76 -5.42
CA VAL A 314 13.98 2.59 -4.21
C VAL A 314 15.46 2.91 -3.95
N GLN A 315 16.35 1.92 -4.05
CA GLN A 315 17.80 2.13 -3.87
C GLN A 315 18.37 3.17 -4.84
N ASN A 316 17.93 3.16 -6.10
CA ASN A 316 18.42 4.11 -7.10
C ASN A 316 18.03 5.54 -6.73
N PHE A 317 16.80 5.78 -6.32
CA PHE A 317 16.32 7.09 -5.88
C PHE A 317 17.00 7.56 -4.59
N LEU A 318 17.21 6.68 -3.63
CA LEU A 318 17.92 7.01 -2.40
C LEU A 318 19.40 7.36 -2.64
N LYS A 319 20.10 6.61 -3.50
CA LYS A 319 21.48 6.89 -3.87
C LYS A 319 21.65 8.23 -4.60
N ALA A 320 20.64 8.62 -5.38
CA ALA A 320 20.60 9.89 -6.08
C ALA A 320 20.20 11.07 -5.18
N ASP A 321 19.86 10.83 -3.92
CA ASP A 321 19.27 11.80 -2.98
C ASP A 321 18.03 12.53 -3.56
N ALA A 322 17.29 11.80 -4.39
CA ALA A 322 16.17 12.33 -5.15
C ALA A 322 14.86 12.45 -4.34
N ILE A 323 14.73 11.67 -3.27
CA ILE A 323 13.54 11.62 -2.41
C ILE A 323 13.89 11.42 -0.93
N LYS A 324 13.02 11.88 -0.05
CA LYS A 324 13.10 11.66 1.40
C LYS A 324 11.95 10.84 1.95
N ILE A 325 10.88 10.66 1.17
CA ILE A 325 9.68 9.92 1.52
C ILE A 325 9.40 8.91 0.42
N ILE A 326 9.34 7.64 0.82
CA ILE A 326 9.09 6.50 -0.06
C ILE A 326 7.66 6.02 0.19
N GLN A 327 6.87 5.92 -0.87
CA GLN A 327 5.45 5.55 -0.77
C GLN A 327 5.16 4.16 -1.36
N ALA A 328 6.17 3.27 -1.38
CA ALA A 328 6.03 1.92 -1.90
C ALA A 328 4.81 1.20 -1.31
N ASP A 329 3.92 0.75 -2.18
CA ASP A 329 2.68 0.06 -1.81
C ASP A 329 2.93 -1.45 -1.67
N PRO A 330 2.57 -2.09 -0.54
CA PRO A 330 2.73 -3.53 -0.36
C PRO A 330 1.84 -4.38 -1.28
N GLU A 331 0.91 -3.78 -1.99
CA GLU A 331 0.15 -4.48 -3.03
C GLU A 331 0.82 -4.42 -4.40
N TRP A 332 1.80 -3.53 -4.59
CA TRP A 332 2.45 -3.31 -5.88
C TRP A 332 3.94 -3.61 -5.86
N CYS A 333 4.64 -3.30 -4.76
CA CYS A 333 6.11 -3.38 -4.69
C CYS A 333 6.69 -4.80 -4.49
N GLY A 334 5.86 -5.81 -4.23
CA GLY A 334 6.31 -7.17 -3.95
C GLY A 334 5.85 -7.72 -2.58
N GLY A 335 4.81 -7.15 -1.99
CA GLY A 335 4.18 -7.59 -0.75
C GLY A 335 4.85 -7.10 0.52
N VAL A 336 4.37 -7.61 1.66
CA VAL A 336 4.92 -7.33 3.00
C VAL A 336 6.41 -7.67 3.07
N SER A 337 6.83 -8.78 2.46
CA SER A 337 8.23 -9.22 2.47
C SER A 337 9.15 -8.21 1.80
N GLU A 338 8.73 -7.57 0.72
CA GLU A 338 9.53 -6.56 0.03
C GLU A 338 9.46 -5.20 0.74
N LEU A 339 8.27 -4.78 1.17
CA LEU A 339 8.11 -3.51 1.88
C LEU A 339 8.95 -3.45 3.17
N THR A 340 9.06 -4.55 3.93
CA THR A 340 9.93 -4.61 5.13
C THR A 340 11.40 -4.44 4.79
N LYS A 341 11.86 -4.95 3.64
CA LYS A 341 13.23 -4.75 3.14
C LYS A 341 13.44 -3.30 2.68
N ILE A 342 12.42 -2.68 2.07
CA ILE A 342 12.42 -1.25 1.71
C ILE A 342 12.53 -0.40 2.99
N CYS A 343 11.79 -0.71 4.06
CA CYS A 343 11.91 -0.01 5.34
C CYS A 343 13.32 -0.12 5.93
N THR A 344 13.93 -1.30 5.87
CA THR A 344 15.30 -1.50 6.33
C THR A 344 16.30 -0.68 5.51
N LEU A 345 16.13 -0.65 4.19
CA LEU A 345 16.96 0.14 3.29
C LEU A 345 16.80 1.65 3.59
N ALA A 346 15.56 2.13 3.71
CA ALA A 346 15.24 3.52 4.00
C ALA A 346 15.91 4.01 5.30
N THR A 347 15.91 3.16 6.34
CA THR A 347 16.58 3.46 7.62
C THR A 347 18.05 3.81 7.42
N ALA A 348 18.76 3.07 6.55
CA ALA A 348 20.19 3.30 6.29
C ALA A 348 20.48 4.63 5.54
N PHE A 349 19.46 5.19 4.87
CA PHE A 349 19.55 6.47 4.16
C PHE A 349 18.87 7.64 4.90
N GLY A 350 18.31 7.42 6.10
CA GLY A 350 17.58 8.44 6.85
C GLY A 350 16.27 8.87 6.16
N ALA A 351 15.70 8.03 5.29
CA ALA A 351 14.45 8.29 4.60
C ALA A 351 13.26 7.69 5.37
N LYS A 352 12.06 8.20 5.12
CA LYS A 352 10.81 7.67 5.66
C LYS A 352 10.13 6.76 4.64
N VAL A 353 9.38 5.78 5.14
CA VAL A 353 8.47 4.95 4.33
C VAL A 353 7.05 5.20 4.83
N ILE A 354 6.24 5.77 3.99
CA ILE A 354 4.83 6.06 4.26
C ILE A 354 4.05 5.39 3.13
N PRO A 355 3.65 4.11 3.30
CA PRO A 355 3.11 3.32 2.20
C PRO A 355 1.87 3.97 1.59
N HIS A 356 1.77 3.96 0.26
CA HIS A 356 0.54 4.25 -0.45
C HIS A 356 -0.56 3.29 0.01
N GLY A 357 -1.77 3.77 0.06
CA GLY A 357 -2.90 3.10 0.71
C GLY A 357 -3.90 2.50 -0.28
N HIS A 358 -3.46 1.79 -1.33
CA HIS A 358 -4.38 1.06 -2.17
C HIS A 358 -5.25 0.11 -1.33
N SER A 359 -4.63 -0.65 -0.40
CA SER A 359 -5.32 -1.33 0.70
C SER A 359 -4.60 -1.08 2.03
N ILE A 360 -5.37 -0.98 3.10
CA ILE A 360 -4.82 -0.67 4.43
C ILE A 360 -4.18 -1.90 5.08
N HIS A 361 -4.64 -3.12 4.80
CA HIS A 361 -4.26 -4.33 5.54
C HIS A 361 -2.74 -4.51 5.66
N ALA A 362 -2.06 -4.76 4.54
CA ALA A 362 -0.62 -5.02 4.56
C ALA A 362 0.17 -3.79 5.02
N ALA A 363 -0.19 -2.58 4.56
CA ALA A 363 0.46 -1.33 4.93
C ALA A 363 0.39 -1.09 6.45
N LEU A 364 -0.79 -1.23 7.07
CA LEU A 364 -0.99 -1.05 8.50
C LEU A 364 -0.12 -2.00 9.33
N HIS A 365 -0.08 -3.29 8.98
CA HIS A 365 0.72 -4.27 9.70
C HIS A 365 2.23 -3.99 9.59
N VAL A 366 2.72 -3.58 8.43
CA VAL A 366 4.12 -3.16 8.29
C VAL A 366 4.40 -1.91 9.13
N VAL A 367 3.58 -0.87 9.02
CA VAL A 367 3.76 0.38 9.78
C VAL A 367 3.75 0.12 11.30
N LEU A 368 2.88 -0.76 11.79
CA LEU A 368 2.82 -1.12 13.21
C LEU A 368 4.04 -1.91 13.69
N SER A 369 4.75 -2.58 12.79
CA SER A 369 5.97 -3.34 13.12
C SER A 369 7.25 -2.51 13.05
N GLN A 370 7.25 -1.37 12.33
CA GLN A 370 8.43 -0.54 12.11
C GLN A 370 8.52 0.62 13.10
N SER A 371 9.73 1.17 13.28
CA SER A 371 9.92 2.38 14.07
C SER A 371 9.03 3.52 13.60
N PRO A 372 8.39 4.29 14.52
CA PRO A 372 7.64 5.50 14.15
C PRO A 372 8.47 6.57 13.43
N GLU A 373 9.78 6.54 13.58
CA GLU A 373 10.69 7.42 12.83
C GLU A 373 10.74 7.05 11.36
N VAL A 374 10.74 5.75 11.05
CA VAL A 374 10.80 5.23 9.68
C VAL A 374 9.42 5.23 9.04
N CYS A 375 8.42 4.69 9.74
CA CYS A 375 7.04 4.57 9.23
C CYS A 375 6.07 5.35 10.13
N PRO A 376 5.99 6.68 10.02
CA PRO A 376 5.18 7.51 10.91
C PRO A 376 3.66 7.40 10.66
N LEU A 377 3.22 7.17 9.42
CA LEU A 377 1.84 7.33 8.97
C LEU A 377 1.37 6.14 8.14
N VAL A 378 0.04 5.97 8.10
CA VAL A 378 -0.67 5.11 7.14
C VAL A 378 -1.57 5.98 6.29
N GLU A 379 -1.65 5.74 4.99
CA GLU A 379 -2.62 6.40 4.11
C GLU A 379 -4.03 5.88 4.35
N TYR A 380 -4.98 6.81 4.42
CA TYR A 380 -6.41 6.52 4.50
C TYR A 380 -7.14 7.24 3.37
N LEU A 381 -7.39 6.54 2.26
CA LEU A 381 -8.16 7.05 1.13
C LEU A 381 -9.63 7.20 1.53
N ILE A 382 -10.02 8.40 1.96
CA ILE A 382 -11.29 8.67 2.66
C ILE A 382 -12.51 8.16 1.88
N ASN A 383 -12.53 8.38 0.57
CA ASN A 383 -13.65 7.96 -0.30
C ASN A 383 -13.58 6.50 -0.72
N HIS A 384 -12.41 5.84 -0.62
CA HIS A 384 -12.19 4.53 -1.20
C HIS A 384 -12.20 3.41 -0.17
N VAL A 385 -11.70 3.66 1.04
CA VAL A 385 -11.63 2.63 2.09
C VAL A 385 -12.99 2.01 2.40
N PRO A 386 -14.10 2.77 2.59
CA PRO A 386 -15.41 2.17 2.82
C PRO A 386 -15.89 1.29 1.68
N TYR A 387 -15.58 1.67 0.44
CA TYR A 387 -15.91 0.91 -0.76
C TYR A 387 -15.09 -0.39 -0.83
N LYS A 388 -13.76 -0.31 -0.68
CA LYS A 388 -12.86 -1.45 -0.75
C LYS A 388 -13.13 -2.49 0.34
N MET A 389 -13.57 -2.06 1.51
CA MET A 389 -13.89 -2.93 2.63
C MET A 389 -15.35 -3.38 2.68
N HIS A 390 -16.16 -3.09 1.65
CA HIS A 390 -17.59 -3.32 1.69
C HIS A 390 -17.97 -4.76 2.09
N PHE A 391 -17.30 -5.76 1.54
CA PHE A 391 -17.57 -7.18 1.79
C PHE A 391 -16.86 -7.77 3.01
N GLN A 392 -16.14 -6.97 3.78
CA GLN A 392 -15.40 -7.44 4.96
C GLN A 392 -16.18 -7.16 6.25
N LYS A 393 -16.11 -8.10 7.21
CA LYS A 393 -16.75 -7.92 8.54
C LYS A 393 -16.13 -6.78 9.32
N GLU A 394 -14.82 -6.74 9.41
CA GLU A 394 -14.11 -5.67 10.09
C GLU A 394 -13.81 -4.54 9.11
N LYS A 395 -14.19 -3.34 9.51
CA LYS A 395 -13.95 -2.13 8.75
C LYS A 395 -12.84 -1.32 9.44
N PHE A 396 -11.92 -0.80 8.68
CA PHE A 396 -10.98 0.19 9.22
C PHE A 396 -11.68 1.53 9.40
N VAL A 397 -12.07 1.83 10.63
CA VAL A 397 -12.68 3.09 11.01
C VAL A 397 -11.70 3.87 11.86
N THR A 398 -11.38 5.09 11.44
CA THR A 398 -10.47 5.95 12.18
C THR A 398 -11.12 6.51 13.44
N GLN A 399 -10.36 6.63 14.51
CA GLN A 399 -10.74 7.28 15.75
C GLN A 399 -9.79 8.46 16.01
N ASN A 400 -10.27 9.68 15.83
CA ASN A 400 -9.46 10.90 15.97
C ASN A 400 -8.14 10.83 15.14
N GLY A 401 -8.21 10.40 13.90
CA GLY A 401 -7.05 10.29 13.01
C GLY A 401 -6.11 9.11 13.27
N PHE A 402 -6.56 8.08 14.01
CA PHE A 402 -5.78 6.88 14.29
C PHE A 402 -6.56 5.61 13.94
N LEU A 403 -5.84 4.57 13.54
CA LEU A 403 -6.33 3.19 13.44
C LEU A 403 -5.84 2.37 14.64
N PRO A 404 -6.71 1.56 15.28
CA PRO A 404 -6.31 0.66 16.35
C PRO A 404 -5.46 -0.51 15.84
N LEU A 405 -4.84 -1.25 16.76
CA LEU A 405 -4.16 -2.51 16.43
C LEU A 405 -5.17 -3.55 15.94
N PRO A 406 -4.93 -4.21 14.80
CA PRO A 406 -5.65 -5.42 14.45
C PRO A 406 -5.40 -6.53 15.46
N THR A 407 -6.43 -7.29 15.83
CA THR A 407 -6.34 -8.33 16.89
C THR A 407 -6.47 -9.75 16.36
N LYS A 408 -6.93 -9.92 15.12
CA LYS A 408 -7.10 -11.24 14.52
C LYS A 408 -5.80 -11.79 13.94
N ALA A 409 -5.70 -13.11 13.90
CA ALA A 409 -4.60 -13.81 13.26
C ALA A 409 -4.57 -13.50 11.75
N GLY A 410 -3.36 -13.39 11.20
CA GLY A 410 -3.16 -12.96 9.82
C GLY A 410 -3.51 -11.48 9.63
N PHE A 411 -4.23 -11.16 8.57
CA PHE A 411 -4.81 -9.84 8.32
C PHE A 411 -6.22 -9.69 8.88
N GLY A 412 -6.84 -10.78 9.35
CA GLY A 412 -8.19 -10.74 9.90
C GLY A 412 -9.30 -10.55 8.87
N ILE A 413 -9.02 -10.78 7.58
CA ILE A 413 -10.01 -10.63 6.51
C ILE A 413 -11.03 -11.77 6.60
N GLU A 414 -12.29 -11.42 6.80
CA GLU A 414 -13.44 -12.30 6.80
C GLU A 414 -14.58 -11.65 6.02
N PHE A 415 -15.35 -12.43 5.25
CA PHE A 415 -16.49 -11.90 4.52
C PHE A 415 -17.67 -11.61 5.45
N ASP A 416 -18.38 -10.53 5.14
CA ASP A 416 -19.61 -10.13 5.82
C ASP A 416 -20.83 -10.71 5.08
N ASP A 417 -21.43 -11.75 5.66
CA ASP A 417 -22.59 -12.43 5.10
C ASP A 417 -23.80 -11.51 4.86
N SER A 418 -23.83 -10.35 5.49
CA SER A 418 -24.90 -9.36 5.30
C SER A 418 -24.75 -8.51 4.02
N THR A 419 -23.53 -8.45 3.46
CA THR A 419 -23.23 -7.67 2.25
C THR A 419 -22.87 -8.55 1.05
N VAL A 420 -22.49 -9.81 1.29
CA VAL A 420 -22.13 -10.76 0.25
C VAL A 420 -23.36 -11.54 -0.20
N GLU A 421 -23.75 -11.40 -1.47
CA GLU A 421 -24.80 -12.20 -2.07
C GLU A 421 -24.26 -13.43 -2.82
N LYS A 422 -23.07 -13.32 -3.41
CA LYS A 422 -22.51 -14.39 -4.24
C LYS A 422 -20.98 -14.41 -4.16
N ILE A 423 -20.44 -15.63 -4.08
CA ILE A 423 -18.99 -15.89 -4.27
C ILE A 423 -18.84 -16.87 -5.42
N GLU A 424 -18.07 -16.49 -6.43
CA GLU A 424 -17.73 -17.31 -7.60
C GLU A 424 -16.22 -17.56 -7.63
N VAL A 425 -15.82 -18.81 -7.88
CA VAL A 425 -14.42 -19.14 -8.15
C VAL A 425 -14.17 -18.91 -9.63
N LEU A 426 -13.24 -18.01 -9.96
CA LEU A 426 -12.80 -17.77 -11.34
C LEU A 426 -11.77 -18.83 -11.72
N VAL A 427 -11.91 -19.42 -12.90
CA VAL A 427 -11.09 -20.55 -13.39
C VAL A 427 -10.10 -20.08 -14.45
#